data_f1dabc815e56d346bee6c56d952c67cd
#
_entry.id   f1dabc815e56d346bee6c56d952c67cd
#
_cell.length_a   1.000
_cell.length_b   1.000
_cell.length_c   1.000
_cell.angle_alpha   90.00
_cell.angle_beta   90.00
_cell.angle_gamma   90.00
#
_symmetry.space_group_name_H-M   'P 1'
#
loop_
_entity.id
_entity.type
_entity.pdbx_description
1 polymer ?
#
loop_
_entity_poly.entity_id
_entity_poly.type
_entity_poly.pdbx_seq_one_letter_code
_entity_poly.pdbx_strand_id
1 'polypeptide(L)'
;MMVNRKILTLDEFTIQQMRAFPHATGELSNLLRDLGLAAKRINVEVNKAGLVDILGDAGEINVQGEDVKKLDVYANNQVMGVLKHGISCAGIGSEELDDFIAFDDPVSNNSKYVCMFDPLDGSGNIDVNVSIGTIFSVYRRVTPKGQPVSREDFLQAGINQVAAGYIVYGSSTMLVYATRRGVNGFTLDPSIGEFSLSHPNIQCPEFGKIYSVNHGNFFQYEKPVQDYIQVCQQKTKETGGPYTQRYIGSMVSDLHRNLIKGGIFMYPATKDKPKGKLRLLYECNPFAFIVEVAGGKATNGKVRILDIVPTELHQRSTLFIGSKGMMEELESFLQRENA
;
A
#
# COMPACT_ATOMS: atom_id res chain seq x y z
N MET A 1 17.75 19.22 26.73
CA MET A 1 18.84 18.90 25.79
C MET A 1 18.22 18.72 24.42
N MET A 2 18.39 19.66 23.50
CA MET A 2 18.08 19.42 22.09
C MET A 2 19.11 18.43 21.56
N VAL A 3 18.69 17.19 21.37
CA VAL A 3 19.51 16.22 20.65
C VAL A 3 19.62 16.73 19.22
N ASN A 4 20.83 17.06 18.81
CA ASN A 4 21.15 17.46 17.43
C ASN A 4 20.94 16.24 16.51
N ARG A 5 19.69 15.82 16.30
CA ARG A 5 19.34 14.78 15.34
C ARG A 5 19.56 15.38 13.97
N LYS A 6 20.55 14.88 13.26
CA LYS A 6 20.72 15.18 11.84
C LYS A 6 19.42 14.78 11.15
N ILE A 7 18.61 15.77 10.77
CA ILE A 7 17.39 15.54 9.98
C ILE A 7 17.88 14.99 8.63
N LEU A 8 17.41 13.81 8.28
CA LEU A 8 17.75 13.14 7.01
C LEU A 8 16.49 13.13 6.15
N THR A 9 16.51 13.88 5.06
CA THR A 9 15.38 13.91 4.12
C THR A 9 15.32 12.63 3.29
N LEU A 10 14.17 12.38 2.65
CA LEU A 10 13.98 11.25 1.74
C LEU A 10 15.06 11.23 0.64
N ASP A 11 15.37 12.40 0.06
CA ASP A 11 16.38 12.52 -0.99
C ASP A 11 17.78 12.19 -0.45
N GLU A 12 18.18 12.77 0.69
CA GLU A 12 19.46 12.47 1.31
C GLU A 12 19.60 10.99 1.66
N PHE A 13 18.51 10.38 2.20
CA PHE A 13 18.48 8.96 2.53
C PHE A 13 18.66 8.09 1.29
N THR A 14 17.92 8.35 0.22
CA THR A 14 18.02 7.56 -1.01
C THR A 14 19.38 7.72 -1.70
N ILE A 15 19.97 8.92 -1.67
CA ILE A 15 21.34 9.16 -2.15
C ILE A 15 22.38 8.37 -1.31
N GLN A 16 22.23 8.34 0.01
CA GLN A 16 23.11 7.54 0.88
C GLN A 16 22.97 6.04 0.57
N GLN A 17 21.75 5.55 0.36
CA GLN A 17 21.53 4.17 -0.05
C GLN A 17 22.21 3.84 -1.39
N MET A 18 22.18 4.75 -2.37
CA MET A 18 22.87 4.55 -3.66
C MET A 18 24.37 4.38 -3.53
N ARG A 19 25.03 5.07 -2.58
CA ARG A 19 26.48 4.94 -2.36
C ARG A 19 26.91 3.52 -2.02
N ALA A 20 26.01 2.70 -1.49
CA ALA A 20 26.26 1.28 -1.23
C ALA A 20 26.18 0.40 -2.48
N PHE A 21 25.88 0.98 -3.67
CA PHE A 21 25.69 0.27 -4.94
C PHE A 21 26.44 0.94 -6.07
N PRO A 22 27.62 0.46 -6.43
CA PRO A 22 28.44 1.04 -7.53
C PRO A 22 27.72 1.13 -8.88
N HIS A 23 26.68 0.30 -9.09
CA HIS A 23 25.92 0.25 -10.34
C HIS A 23 24.52 0.90 -10.26
N ALA A 24 24.21 1.60 -9.16
CA ALA A 24 22.95 2.31 -9.03
C ALA A 24 22.92 3.52 -9.97
N THR A 25 21.87 3.61 -10.78
CA THR A 25 21.70 4.73 -11.76
C THR A 25 20.86 5.88 -11.19
N GLY A 26 20.33 5.75 -9.96
CA GLY A 26 19.48 6.77 -9.35
C GLY A 26 18.02 6.74 -9.82
N GLU A 27 17.66 5.95 -10.82
CA GLU A 27 16.29 5.91 -11.34
C GLU A 27 15.23 5.61 -10.27
N LEU A 28 15.48 4.64 -9.38
CA LEU A 28 14.53 4.35 -8.28
C LEU A 28 14.43 5.51 -7.29
N SER A 29 15.54 6.17 -6.97
CA SER A 29 15.54 7.34 -6.08
C SER A 29 14.76 8.50 -6.69
N ASN A 30 14.92 8.73 -7.98
CA ASN A 30 14.16 9.75 -8.70
C ASN A 30 12.66 9.43 -8.68
N LEU A 31 12.28 8.17 -8.93
CA LEU A 31 10.87 7.73 -8.90
C LEU A 31 10.26 7.93 -7.50
N LEU A 32 10.98 7.58 -6.43
CA LEU A 32 10.51 7.80 -5.05
C LEU A 32 10.37 9.30 -4.73
N ARG A 33 11.28 10.16 -5.23
CA ARG A 33 11.16 11.61 -5.10
C ARG A 33 9.93 12.15 -5.83
N ASP A 34 9.67 11.67 -7.04
CA ASP A 34 8.51 12.08 -7.84
C ASP A 34 7.20 11.68 -7.14
N LEU A 35 7.11 10.47 -6.58
CA LEU A 35 5.99 10.05 -5.75
C LEU A 35 5.86 10.91 -4.47
N GLY A 36 6.97 11.26 -3.84
CA GLY A 36 7.00 12.18 -2.70
C GLY A 36 6.46 13.57 -3.08
N LEU A 37 6.74 14.06 -4.28
CA LEU A 37 6.19 15.33 -4.79
C LEU A 37 4.68 15.24 -5.01
N ALA A 38 4.18 14.15 -5.61
CA ALA A 38 2.74 13.92 -5.73
C ALA A 38 2.07 13.92 -4.36
N ALA A 39 2.64 13.19 -3.40
CA ALA A 39 2.13 13.12 -2.03
C ALA A 39 2.03 14.49 -1.36
N LYS A 40 3.03 15.36 -1.53
CA LYS A 40 3.01 16.73 -1.01
C LYS A 40 1.86 17.54 -1.61
N ARG A 41 1.62 17.43 -2.92
CA ARG A 41 0.52 18.11 -3.61
C ARG A 41 -0.84 17.61 -3.16
N ILE A 42 -1.01 16.28 -3.08
CA ILE A 42 -2.25 15.65 -2.60
C ILE A 42 -2.50 16.07 -1.14
N ASN A 43 -1.48 16.06 -0.28
CA ASN A 43 -1.59 16.47 1.12
C ASN A 43 -2.11 17.92 1.27
N VAL A 44 -1.69 18.82 0.40
CA VAL A 44 -2.19 20.23 0.44
C VAL A 44 -3.69 20.25 0.22
N GLU A 45 -4.21 19.47 -0.72
CA GLU A 45 -5.65 19.45 -1.01
C GLU A 45 -6.44 18.67 0.05
N VAL A 46 -5.91 17.55 0.53
CA VAL A 46 -6.52 16.79 1.66
C VAL A 46 -6.70 17.69 2.88
N ASN A 47 -5.70 18.51 3.22
CA ASN A 47 -5.77 19.42 4.36
C ASN A 47 -6.71 20.60 4.14
N LYS A 48 -7.17 20.84 2.91
CA LYS A 48 -8.18 21.86 2.57
C LYS A 48 -9.58 21.26 2.38
N ALA A 49 -9.75 19.96 2.58
CA ALA A 49 -11.05 19.31 2.46
C ALA A 49 -12.11 20.04 3.30
N GLY A 50 -13.24 20.38 2.68
CA GLY A 50 -14.27 21.21 3.30
C GLY A 50 -14.07 22.74 3.13
N LEU A 51 -12.89 23.20 2.69
CA LEU A 51 -12.64 24.62 2.38
C LEU A 51 -12.65 24.91 0.88
N VAL A 52 -12.40 23.89 0.07
CA VAL A 52 -12.37 23.97 -1.40
C VAL A 52 -13.29 22.89 -1.99
N ASP A 53 -13.70 23.05 -3.24
CA ASP A 53 -14.63 22.15 -3.93
C ASP A 53 -13.92 20.85 -4.41
N ILE A 54 -13.45 20.05 -3.45
CA ILE A 54 -12.82 18.73 -3.67
C ILE A 54 -13.55 17.58 -2.96
N LEU A 55 -14.59 17.90 -2.19
CA LEU A 55 -15.47 16.92 -1.55
C LEU A 55 -16.59 16.48 -2.49
N GLY A 56 -17.14 15.31 -2.21
CA GLY A 56 -18.27 14.73 -2.94
C GLY A 56 -17.86 14.03 -4.24
N ASP A 57 -18.87 13.54 -4.93
CA ASP A 57 -18.72 12.75 -6.14
C ASP A 57 -18.32 13.62 -7.33
N ALA A 58 -17.47 13.06 -8.21
CA ALA A 58 -17.14 13.69 -9.49
C ALA A 58 -18.28 13.63 -10.50
N GLY A 59 -19.31 12.84 -10.21
CA GLY A 59 -20.44 12.59 -11.12
C GLY A 59 -20.13 11.50 -12.14
N GLU A 60 -19.06 10.76 -11.94
CA GLU A 60 -18.60 9.66 -12.78
C GLU A 60 -18.56 8.36 -11.96
N ILE A 61 -18.75 7.24 -12.64
CA ILE A 61 -18.58 5.90 -12.07
C ILE A 61 -17.34 5.29 -12.73
N ASN A 62 -16.42 4.76 -11.95
CA ASN A 62 -15.21 4.14 -12.48
C ASN A 62 -15.54 2.78 -13.12
N VAL A 63 -14.59 2.21 -13.84
CA VAL A 63 -14.70 0.91 -14.53
C VAL A 63 -15.10 -0.24 -13.62
N GLN A 64 -15.07 -0.03 -12.32
CA GLN A 64 -15.40 -1.03 -11.31
C GLN A 64 -16.79 -0.83 -10.73
N GLY A 65 -17.54 0.19 -11.20
CA GLY A 65 -18.89 0.52 -10.75
C GLY A 65 -18.91 1.23 -9.39
N GLU A 66 -17.82 1.89 -9.01
CA GLU A 66 -17.72 2.69 -7.78
C GLU A 66 -17.82 4.19 -8.11
N ASP A 67 -18.48 4.97 -7.25
CA ASP A 67 -18.57 6.41 -7.40
C ASP A 67 -17.18 7.05 -7.22
N VAL A 68 -16.74 7.81 -8.22
CA VAL A 68 -15.44 8.49 -8.20
C VAL A 68 -15.55 9.79 -7.42
N LYS A 69 -14.69 10.01 -6.46
CA LYS A 69 -14.60 11.26 -5.73
C LYS A 69 -13.73 12.28 -6.49
N LYS A 70 -14.04 13.55 -6.36
CA LYS A 70 -13.24 14.62 -6.99
C LYS A 70 -11.76 14.55 -6.58
N LEU A 71 -11.49 14.17 -5.32
CA LEU A 71 -10.12 14.05 -4.82
C LEU A 71 -9.40 12.83 -5.38
N ASP A 72 -10.11 11.73 -5.72
CA ASP A 72 -9.53 10.58 -6.43
C ASP A 72 -8.99 11.01 -7.80
N VAL A 73 -9.81 11.73 -8.57
CA VAL A 73 -9.40 12.27 -9.88
C VAL A 73 -8.19 13.19 -9.75
N TYR A 74 -8.20 14.07 -8.76
CA TYR A 74 -7.06 14.96 -8.49
C TYR A 74 -5.80 14.16 -8.15
N ALA A 75 -5.89 13.21 -7.20
CA ALA A 75 -4.76 12.41 -6.75
C ALA A 75 -4.20 11.57 -7.89
N ASN A 76 -5.06 10.91 -8.67
CA ASN A 76 -4.67 10.15 -9.85
C ASN A 76 -3.89 11.02 -10.85
N ASN A 77 -4.41 12.21 -11.18
CA ASN A 77 -3.75 13.15 -12.09
C ASN A 77 -2.40 13.65 -11.55
N GLN A 78 -2.27 13.88 -10.22
CA GLN A 78 -0.98 14.27 -9.63
C GLN A 78 0.06 13.17 -9.75
N VAL A 79 -0.28 11.92 -9.39
CA VAL A 79 0.65 10.79 -9.49
C VAL A 79 1.04 10.53 -10.95
N MET A 80 0.07 10.46 -11.85
CA MET A 80 0.33 10.31 -13.30
C MET A 80 1.24 11.41 -13.83
N GLY A 81 0.93 12.67 -13.49
CA GLY A 81 1.66 13.83 -13.98
C GLY A 81 3.13 13.79 -13.59
N VAL A 82 3.46 13.54 -12.32
CA VAL A 82 4.85 13.49 -11.86
C VAL A 82 5.61 12.30 -12.44
N LEU A 83 4.97 11.14 -12.59
CA LEU A 83 5.59 9.96 -13.17
C LEU A 83 5.83 10.10 -14.68
N LYS A 84 4.91 10.74 -15.40
CA LYS A 84 5.05 11.01 -16.84
C LYS A 84 6.11 12.05 -17.16
N HIS A 85 6.22 13.10 -16.35
CA HIS A 85 7.24 14.15 -16.55
C HIS A 85 8.59 13.79 -15.92
N GLY A 86 8.62 12.74 -15.09
CA GLY A 86 9.84 12.14 -14.56
C GLY A 86 10.60 11.36 -15.64
N ILE A 87 11.86 11.05 -15.33
CA ILE A 87 12.75 10.33 -16.27
C ILE A 87 12.94 8.85 -15.89
N SER A 88 12.19 8.37 -14.92
CA SER A 88 12.49 7.08 -14.26
C SER A 88 11.34 6.06 -14.36
N CYS A 89 10.26 6.40 -15.08
CA CYS A 89 9.09 5.54 -15.25
C CYS A 89 8.80 5.32 -16.74
N ALA A 90 8.59 4.07 -17.14
CA ALA A 90 8.29 3.71 -18.52
C ALA A 90 6.77 3.63 -18.79
N GLY A 91 5.98 3.49 -17.75
CA GLY A 91 4.53 3.41 -17.82
C GLY A 91 3.91 3.13 -16.45
N ILE A 92 2.60 3.27 -16.38
CA ILE A 92 1.82 3.19 -15.14
C ILE A 92 0.60 2.30 -15.28
N GLY A 93 0.21 1.68 -14.17
CA GLY A 93 -1.13 1.12 -13.94
C GLY A 93 -1.75 1.82 -12.73
N SER A 94 -2.97 2.28 -12.85
CA SER A 94 -3.72 2.88 -11.76
C SER A 94 -5.02 2.12 -11.52
N GLU A 95 -5.48 2.11 -10.28
CA GLU A 95 -6.78 1.58 -9.93
C GLU A 95 -7.92 2.28 -10.69
N GLU A 96 -7.77 3.59 -10.95
CA GLU A 96 -8.76 4.46 -11.58
C GLU A 96 -8.73 4.43 -13.12
N LEU A 97 -7.82 3.67 -13.73
CA LEU A 97 -7.70 3.55 -15.18
C LEU A 97 -8.18 2.18 -15.67
N ASP A 98 -8.82 2.13 -16.83
CA ASP A 98 -9.26 0.87 -17.47
C ASP A 98 -8.10 -0.06 -17.82
N ASP A 99 -7.00 0.51 -18.29
CA ASP A 99 -5.81 -0.19 -18.74
C ASP A 99 -4.55 0.59 -18.32
N PHE A 100 -3.38 -0.03 -18.48
CA PHE A 100 -2.11 0.63 -18.25
C PHE A 100 -1.87 1.75 -19.27
N ILE A 101 -1.01 2.71 -18.91
CA ILE A 101 -0.52 3.75 -19.81
C ILE A 101 0.98 3.53 -20.03
N ALA A 102 1.39 3.29 -21.28
CA ALA A 102 2.76 3.37 -21.69
C ALA A 102 3.13 4.84 -21.95
N PHE A 103 4.25 5.29 -21.38
CA PHE A 103 4.82 6.59 -21.71
C PHE A 103 5.71 6.42 -22.95
N ASP A 104 5.09 6.52 -24.12
CA ASP A 104 5.77 6.24 -25.41
C ASP A 104 6.58 7.45 -25.89
N ASP A 105 7.71 7.68 -25.25
CA ASP A 105 8.72 8.66 -25.63
C ASP A 105 10.14 8.08 -25.43
N PRO A 106 11.18 8.67 -26.09
CA PRO A 106 12.54 8.11 -26.03
C PRO A 106 13.14 8.00 -24.63
N VAL A 107 12.76 8.87 -23.69
CA VAL A 107 13.27 8.84 -22.30
C VAL A 107 12.60 7.72 -21.54
N SER A 108 11.27 7.70 -21.55
CA SER A 108 10.45 6.70 -20.87
C SER A 108 10.71 5.29 -21.39
N ASN A 109 10.87 5.12 -22.71
CA ASN A 109 11.20 3.83 -23.32
C ASN A 109 12.57 3.28 -22.88
N ASN A 110 13.47 4.13 -22.37
CA ASN A 110 14.76 3.73 -21.80
C ASN A 110 14.72 3.57 -20.26
N SER A 111 13.62 3.92 -19.59
CA SER A 111 13.46 3.77 -18.16
C SER A 111 13.35 2.29 -17.76
N LYS A 112 13.81 1.96 -16.53
CA LYS A 112 13.88 0.58 -16.03
C LYS A 112 12.59 0.11 -15.38
N TYR A 113 11.71 1.02 -14.97
CA TYR A 113 10.64 0.72 -14.04
C TYR A 113 9.29 1.06 -14.63
N VAL A 114 8.29 0.28 -14.19
CA VAL A 114 6.86 0.61 -14.25
C VAL A 114 6.35 0.80 -12.84
N CYS A 115 5.33 1.65 -12.67
CA CYS A 115 4.73 1.94 -11.39
C CYS A 115 3.25 1.58 -11.42
N MET A 116 2.79 0.92 -10.36
CA MET A 116 1.37 0.65 -10.14
C MET A 116 0.93 1.33 -8.86
N PHE A 117 -0.26 1.91 -8.83
CA PHE A 117 -0.73 2.65 -7.67
C PHE A 117 -2.24 2.67 -7.53
N ASP A 118 -2.68 2.75 -6.28
CA ASP A 118 -3.99 3.23 -5.88
C ASP A 118 -3.80 4.69 -5.46
N PRO A 119 -4.40 5.65 -6.17
CA PRO A 119 -4.17 7.07 -5.90
C PRO A 119 -4.70 7.49 -4.55
N LEU A 120 -5.81 6.88 -4.08
CA LEU A 120 -6.42 7.30 -2.83
C LEU A 120 -7.26 6.21 -2.14
N ASP A 121 -6.57 5.26 -1.48
CA ASP A 121 -7.22 4.23 -0.65
C ASP A 121 -8.14 4.85 0.40
N GLY A 122 -9.34 4.34 0.49
CA GLY A 122 -10.33 4.76 1.46
C GLY A 122 -11.01 6.09 1.09
N SER A 123 -11.13 6.44 -0.17
CA SER A 123 -11.75 7.68 -0.65
C SER A 123 -13.16 7.94 -0.11
N GLY A 124 -13.93 6.91 0.19
CA GLY A 124 -15.21 7.03 0.89
C GLY A 124 -15.14 7.68 2.29
N ASN A 125 -13.94 7.81 2.85
CA ASN A 125 -13.71 8.44 4.16
C ASN A 125 -13.42 9.95 4.07
N ILE A 126 -13.23 10.49 2.88
CA ILE A 126 -12.87 11.90 2.67
C ILE A 126 -13.93 12.84 3.24
N ASP A 127 -15.18 12.55 2.93
CA ASP A 127 -16.32 13.42 3.30
C ASP A 127 -16.56 13.45 4.82
N VAL A 128 -15.99 12.52 5.57
CA VAL A 128 -16.13 12.41 7.03
C VAL A 128 -14.81 12.62 7.79
N ASN A 129 -13.79 13.13 7.08
CA ASN A 129 -12.49 13.49 7.65
C ASN A 129 -11.77 12.33 8.37
N VAL A 130 -11.88 11.12 7.83
CA VAL A 130 -11.11 9.96 8.29
C VAL A 130 -9.90 9.77 7.38
N SER A 131 -8.78 9.34 7.97
CA SER A 131 -7.50 9.19 7.25
C SER A 131 -7.61 8.29 6.04
N ILE A 132 -6.97 8.72 4.97
CA ILE A 132 -6.89 8.07 3.66
C ILE A 132 -5.42 7.91 3.26
N GLY A 133 -5.13 7.27 2.13
CA GLY A 133 -3.75 7.13 1.71
C GLY A 133 -3.58 6.82 0.23
N THR A 134 -2.34 6.96 -0.24
CA THR A 134 -1.89 6.53 -1.57
C THR A 134 -1.05 5.28 -1.42
N ILE A 135 -1.24 4.28 -2.27
CA ILE A 135 -0.45 3.04 -2.27
C ILE A 135 0.30 2.94 -3.60
N PHE A 136 1.55 2.49 -3.60
CA PHE A 136 2.31 2.30 -4.82
C PHE A 136 3.22 1.08 -4.76
N SER A 137 3.49 0.52 -5.94
CA SER A 137 4.50 -0.51 -6.15
C SER A 137 5.29 -0.25 -7.44
N VAL A 138 6.55 -0.66 -7.41
CA VAL A 138 7.51 -0.44 -8.51
C VAL A 138 8.04 -1.79 -8.95
N TYR A 139 7.92 -2.07 -10.23
CA TYR A 139 8.46 -3.28 -10.85
C TYR A 139 9.53 -2.92 -11.87
N ARG A 140 10.47 -3.82 -12.07
CA ARG A 140 11.37 -3.71 -13.21
C ARG A 140 10.62 -4.18 -14.46
N ARG A 141 10.70 -3.40 -15.53
CA ARG A 141 10.13 -3.81 -16.82
C ARG A 141 10.78 -5.10 -17.32
N VAL A 142 10.01 -5.93 -18.01
CA VAL A 142 10.46 -7.16 -18.67
C VAL A 142 10.69 -6.94 -20.18
N THR A 143 9.94 -6.00 -20.78
CA THR A 143 10.15 -5.59 -22.18
C THR A 143 11.53 -4.94 -22.36
N PRO A 144 12.17 -5.11 -23.53
CA PRO A 144 13.47 -4.49 -23.82
C PRO A 144 13.41 -2.96 -23.76
N LYS A 145 14.50 -2.34 -23.32
CA LYS A 145 14.67 -0.88 -23.39
C LYS A 145 14.66 -0.40 -24.83
N GLY A 146 14.20 0.84 -25.03
CA GLY A 146 14.04 1.46 -26.35
C GLY A 146 12.70 1.13 -27.02
N GLN A 147 11.83 0.35 -26.36
CA GLN A 147 10.48 0.02 -26.82
C GLN A 147 9.45 0.45 -25.78
N PRO A 148 8.19 0.73 -26.15
CA PRO A 148 7.11 0.93 -25.21
C PRO A 148 6.93 -0.29 -24.29
N VAL A 149 6.45 -0.06 -23.08
CA VAL A 149 6.05 -1.16 -22.17
C VAL A 149 4.77 -1.83 -22.66
N SER A 150 4.61 -3.08 -22.30
CA SER A 150 3.44 -3.90 -22.62
C SER A 150 2.74 -4.38 -21.35
N ARG A 151 1.62 -5.05 -21.49
CA ARG A 151 0.83 -5.60 -20.37
C ARG A 151 1.66 -6.55 -19.48
N GLU A 152 2.64 -7.24 -20.03
CA GLU A 152 3.53 -8.16 -19.30
C GLU A 152 4.39 -7.43 -18.25
N ASP A 153 4.71 -6.16 -18.47
CA ASP A 153 5.46 -5.35 -17.53
C ASP A 153 4.68 -5.09 -16.23
N PHE A 154 3.35 -5.18 -16.28
CA PHE A 154 2.44 -4.94 -15.16
C PHE A 154 1.92 -6.23 -14.53
N LEU A 155 1.70 -7.29 -15.32
CA LEU A 155 1.18 -8.56 -14.84
C LEU A 155 2.29 -9.45 -14.25
N GLN A 156 3.01 -8.94 -13.28
CA GLN A 156 4.09 -9.64 -12.59
C GLN A 156 3.66 -10.05 -11.18
N ALA A 157 4.14 -11.21 -10.72
CA ALA A 157 3.93 -11.65 -9.34
C ALA A 157 4.52 -10.63 -8.35
N GLY A 158 3.87 -10.47 -7.19
CA GLY A 158 4.26 -9.49 -6.17
C GLY A 158 5.69 -9.63 -5.67
N ILE A 159 6.25 -10.84 -5.72
CA ILE A 159 7.64 -11.09 -5.35
C ILE A 159 8.66 -10.34 -6.25
N ASN A 160 8.28 -9.93 -7.45
CA ASN A 160 9.14 -9.21 -8.40
C ASN A 160 9.20 -7.70 -8.13
N GLN A 161 8.46 -7.19 -7.16
CA GLN A 161 8.56 -5.78 -6.75
C GLN A 161 10.00 -5.44 -6.35
N VAL A 162 10.49 -4.30 -6.82
CA VAL A 162 11.78 -3.73 -6.41
C VAL A 162 11.63 -2.76 -5.25
N ALA A 163 10.47 -2.12 -5.17
CA ALA A 163 10.04 -1.29 -4.06
C ALA A 163 8.52 -1.26 -3.98
N ALA A 164 7.99 -1.06 -2.80
CA ALA A 164 6.58 -0.76 -2.56
C ALA A 164 6.47 0.27 -1.43
N GLY A 165 5.40 1.03 -1.40
CA GLY A 165 5.19 2.01 -0.35
C GLY A 165 3.77 2.51 -0.30
N TYR A 166 3.51 3.31 0.71
CA TYR A 166 2.25 4.04 0.86
C TYR A 166 2.50 5.39 1.52
N ILE A 167 1.56 6.28 1.29
CA ILE A 167 1.45 7.54 2.02
C ILE A 167 0.16 7.49 2.83
N VAL A 168 0.23 7.79 4.11
CA VAL A 168 -0.96 7.99 4.95
C VAL A 168 -1.14 9.48 5.24
N TYR A 169 -2.32 10.00 4.89
CA TYR A 169 -2.74 11.36 5.17
C TYR A 169 -3.57 11.35 6.46
N GLY A 170 -2.88 11.47 7.59
CA GLY A 170 -3.46 11.37 8.93
C GLY A 170 -3.13 12.58 9.79
N SER A 171 -3.00 12.39 11.11
CA SER A 171 -2.58 13.44 12.05
C SER A 171 -1.21 14.05 11.72
N SER A 172 -0.37 13.29 11.04
CA SER A 172 0.77 13.76 10.26
C SER A 172 0.79 12.97 8.95
N THR A 173 1.34 13.57 7.90
CA THR A 173 1.50 12.85 6.63
C THR A 173 2.80 12.06 6.65
N MET A 174 2.67 10.74 6.47
CA MET A 174 3.82 9.84 6.45
C MET A 174 3.92 9.09 5.15
N LEU A 175 5.14 9.03 4.60
CA LEU A 175 5.51 8.15 3.52
C LEU A 175 6.30 6.98 4.10
N VAL A 176 5.82 5.77 3.87
CA VAL A 176 6.52 4.53 4.25
C VAL A 176 6.84 3.78 2.97
N TYR A 177 8.09 3.38 2.79
CA TYR A 177 8.46 2.51 1.69
C TYR A 177 9.41 1.40 2.10
N ALA A 178 9.33 0.32 1.37
CA ALA A 178 10.15 -0.86 1.50
C ALA A 178 10.95 -1.12 0.22
N THR A 179 12.16 -1.59 0.40
CA THR A 179 12.92 -2.36 -0.59
C THR A 179 13.31 -3.67 0.08
N ARG A 180 13.92 -4.61 -0.63
CA ARG A 180 14.42 -5.86 -0.01
C ARG A 180 15.44 -5.65 1.13
N ARG A 181 15.82 -4.39 1.42
CA ARG A 181 16.77 -4.03 2.48
C ARG A 181 16.13 -3.60 3.79
N GLY A 182 14.83 -3.38 3.79
CA GLY A 182 14.07 -2.97 4.96
C GLY A 182 13.01 -1.94 4.63
N VAL A 183 12.28 -1.58 5.66
CA VAL A 183 11.15 -0.64 5.62
C VAL A 183 11.52 0.63 6.38
N ASN A 184 11.29 1.79 5.78
CA ASN A 184 11.58 3.07 6.41
C ASN A 184 10.40 4.02 6.28
N GLY A 185 10.14 4.78 7.33
CA GLY A 185 9.06 5.76 7.40
C GLY A 185 9.59 7.19 7.52
N PHE A 186 9.00 8.09 6.77
CA PHE A 186 9.33 9.50 6.67
C PHE A 186 8.10 10.31 6.99
N THR A 187 8.23 11.29 7.87
CA THR A 187 7.16 12.23 8.19
C THR A 187 7.38 13.53 7.41
N LEU A 188 6.33 14.04 6.80
CA LEU A 188 6.37 15.35 6.15
C LEU A 188 6.52 16.44 7.21
N ASP A 189 7.62 17.19 7.13
CA ASP A 189 7.80 18.40 7.89
C ASP A 189 7.21 19.58 7.10
N PRO A 190 6.08 20.14 7.53
CA PRO A 190 5.42 21.21 6.78
C PRO A 190 6.22 22.51 6.77
N SER A 191 7.17 22.70 7.71
CA SER A 191 7.97 23.92 7.82
C SER A 191 9.02 24.06 6.71
N ILE A 192 9.53 22.92 6.24
CA ILE A 192 10.52 22.87 5.15
C ILE A 192 9.96 22.19 3.89
N GLY A 193 8.76 21.61 3.98
CA GLY A 193 8.12 20.93 2.87
C GLY A 193 8.79 19.61 2.45
N GLU A 194 9.51 18.93 3.37
CA GLU A 194 10.28 17.73 3.06
C GLU A 194 9.89 16.54 3.94
N PHE A 195 9.90 15.35 3.32
CA PHE A 195 9.77 14.09 4.06
C PHE A 195 11.08 13.78 4.79
N SER A 196 11.02 13.75 6.11
CA SER A 196 12.17 13.52 7.00
C SER A 196 12.10 12.15 7.64
N LEU A 197 13.21 11.42 7.68
CA LEU A 197 13.30 10.07 8.26
C LEU A 197 12.94 10.10 9.75
N SER A 198 11.79 9.53 10.07
CA SER A 198 11.25 9.48 11.43
C SER A 198 11.24 8.07 12.02
N HIS A 199 11.07 7.06 11.16
CA HIS A 199 10.95 5.66 11.53
C HIS A 199 11.92 4.80 10.68
N PRO A 200 13.21 4.75 11.06
CA PRO A 200 14.19 3.92 10.36
C PRO A 200 13.96 2.44 10.70
N ASN A 201 14.15 1.57 9.70
CA ASN A 201 14.16 0.12 9.84
C ASN A 201 12.95 -0.43 10.62
N ILE A 202 11.74 -0.10 10.14
CA ILE A 202 10.49 -0.56 10.75
C ILE A 202 10.45 -2.09 10.71
N GLN A 203 10.17 -2.69 11.88
CA GLN A 203 9.94 -4.12 12.03
C GLN A 203 8.50 -4.34 12.51
N CYS A 204 7.80 -5.26 11.87
CA CYS A 204 6.49 -5.70 12.34
C CYS A 204 6.69 -6.57 13.59
N PRO A 205 6.10 -6.24 14.75
CA PRO A 205 6.19 -7.11 15.92
C PRO A 205 5.68 -8.52 15.60
N GLU A 206 6.34 -9.54 16.14
CA GLU A 206 5.97 -10.96 15.92
C GLU A 206 4.53 -11.25 16.36
N PHE A 207 4.11 -10.62 17.45
CA PHE A 207 2.73 -10.64 17.95
C PHE A 207 2.22 -9.23 18.21
N GLY A 208 0.91 -9.05 18.10
CA GLY A 208 0.21 -7.85 18.50
C GLY A 208 -1.03 -8.18 19.32
N LYS A 209 -1.77 -7.14 19.72
CA LYS A 209 -3.04 -7.26 20.43
C LYS A 209 -4.19 -6.58 19.68
N ILE A 210 -4.03 -6.41 18.36
CA ILE A 210 -5.00 -5.72 17.52
C ILE A 210 -5.43 -6.68 16.41
N TYR A 211 -6.72 -6.81 16.20
CA TYR A 211 -7.27 -7.43 15.00
C TYR A 211 -8.21 -6.44 14.31
N SER A 212 -8.10 -6.35 13.00
CA SER A 212 -8.81 -5.40 12.14
C SER A 212 -9.62 -6.17 11.12
N VAL A 213 -10.96 -6.10 11.24
CA VAL A 213 -11.89 -6.76 10.34
C VAL A 213 -13.25 -6.05 10.40
N ASN A 214 -13.98 -6.02 9.29
CA ASN A 214 -15.35 -5.51 9.29
C ASN A 214 -16.30 -6.51 9.94
N HIS A 215 -16.61 -6.32 11.23
CA HIS A 215 -17.52 -7.17 11.97
C HIS A 215 -18.96 -7.19 11.40
N GLY A 216 -19.36 -6.16 10.65
CA GLY A 216 -20.68 -6.14 10.00
C GLY A 216 -20.89 -7.31 9.02
N ASN A 217 -19.80 -7.85 8.50
CA ASN A 217 -19.81 -8.99 7.58
C ASN A 217 -19.56 -10.35 8.26
N PHE A 218 -19.51 -10.42 9.60
CA PHE A 218 -19.10 -11.61 10.35
C PHE A 218 -19.82 -12.90 9.89
N PHE A 219 -21.14 -12.86 9.71
CA PHE A 219 -21.93 -14.01 9.29
C PHE A 219 -21.83 -14.35 7.80
N GLN A 220 -21.14 -13.51 7.01
CA GLN A 220 -20.86 -13.75 5.59
C GLN A 220 -19.51 -14.43 5.38
N TYR A 221 -18.63 -14.44 6.40
CA TYR A 221 -17.32 -15.07 6.33
C TYR A 221 -17.41 -16.59 6.42
N GLU A 222 -16.40 -17.28 5.87
CA GLU A 222 -16.23 -18.71 6.04
C GLU A 222 -16.00 -19.08 7.52
N LYS A 223 -16.39 -20.30 7.91
CA LYS A 223 -16.36 -20.74 9.30
C LYS A 223 -14.99 -20.62 9.97
N PRO A 224 -13.84 -20.99 9.35
CA PRO A 224 -12.54 -20.84 9.97
C PRO A 224 -12.19 -19.40 10.34
N VAL A 225 -12.60 -18.43 9.50
CA VAL A 225 -12.39 -17.00 9.76
C VAL A 225 -13.24 -16.54 10.95
N GLN A 226 -14.51 -16.98 11.01
CA GLN A 226 -15.39 -16.70 12.15
C GLN A 226 -14.81 -17.25 13.45
N ASP A 227 -14.31 -18.49 13.43
CA ASP A 227 -13.73 -19.16 14.59
C ASP A 227 -12.47 -18.44 15.08
N TYR A 228 -11.60 -18.01 14.18
CA TYR A 228 -10.43 -17.22 14.55
C TYR A 228 -10.81 -15.85 15.15
N ILE A 229 -11.82 -15.16 14.60
CA ILE A 229 -12.33 -13.91 15.16
C ILE A 229 -12.84 -14.13 16.58
N GLN A 230 -13.58 -15.23 16.83
CA GLN A 230 -14.04 -15.58 18.16
C GLN A 230 -12.87 -15.85 19.13
N VAL A 231 -11.83 -16.53 18.67
CA VAL A 231 -10.60 -16.69 19.48
C VAL A 231 -9.98 -15.35 19.83
N CYS A 232 -9.88 -14.41 18.88
CA CYS A 232 -9.39 -13.06 19.16
C CYS A 232 -10.22 -12.35 20.25
N GLN A 233 -11.55 -12.53 20.24
CA GLN A 233 -12.46 -11.96 21.24
C GLN A 233 -12.33 -12.62 22.63
N GLN A 234 -11.96 -13.89 22.68
CA GLN A 234 -11.86 -14.69 23.91
C GLN A 234 -10.47 -14.63 24.56
N LYS A 235 -9.46 -14.01 23.92
CA LYS A 235 -8.11 -13.87 24.48
C LYS A 235 -8.16 -13.15 25.83
N THR A 236 -7.58 -13.80 26.86
CA THR A 236 -7.40 -13.25 28.21
C THR A 236 -5.93 -12.93 28.47
N LYS A 237 -5.61 -12.42 29.66
CA LYS A 237 -4.21 -12.16 30.04
C LYS A 237 -3.37 -13.45 30.01
N GLU A 238 -3.95 -14.57 30.44
CA GLU A 238 -3.32 -15.89 30.48
C GLU A 238 -3.04 -16.44 29.08
N THR A 239 -3.83 -16.03 28.08
CA THR A 239 -3.71 -16.48 26.68
C THR A 239 -3.10 -15.41 25.74
N GLY A 240 -2.43 -14.39 26.31
CA GLY A 240 -1.74 -13.35 25.54
C GLY A 240 -2.59 -12.13 25.20
N GLY A 241 -3.86 -12.07 25.66
CA GLY A 241 -4.78 -10.96 25.42
C GLY A 241 -4.84 -9.89 26.53
N PRO A 242 -5.96 -9.18 26.62
CA PRO A 242 -7.06 -9.17 25.64
C PRO A 242 -6.65 -8.58 24.29
N TYR A 243 -7.25 -9.08 23.20
CA TYR A 243 -7.12 -8.44 21.90
C TYR A 243 -8.16 -7.35 21.74
N THR A 244 -7.80 -6.29 21.00
CA THR A 244 -8.69 -5.16 20.75
C THR A 244 -9.04 -5.11 19.26
N GLN A 245 -10.32 -5.09 18.96
CA GLN A 245 -10.79 -4.83 17.61
C GLN A 245 -10.56 -3.36 17.26
N ARG A 246 -9.89 -3.11 16.14
CA ARG A 246 -9.66 -1.80 15.55
C ARG A 246 -9.86 -1.91 14.05
N TYR A 247 -10.84 -1.21 13.50
CA TYR A 247 -11.13 -1.18 12.08
C TYR A 247 -11.58 0.24 11.70
N ILE A 248 -10.76 0.93 10.92
CA ILE A 248 -10.98 2.30 10.47
C ILE A 248 -11.78 2.30 9.18
N GLY A 249 -11.58 1.27 8.33
CA GLY A 249 -12.16 1.20 7.00
C GLY A 249 -11.33 1.94 5.94
N SER A 250 -10.10 2.34 6.28
CA SER A 250 -9.03 2.70 5.36
C SER A 250 -7.91 1.68 5.53
N MET A 251 -7.59 0.95 4.48
CA MET A 251 -6.60 -0.12 4.52
C MET A 251 -5.22 0.43 4.90
N VAL A 252 -4.82 1.57 4.32
CA VAL A 252 -3.55 2.23 4.64
C VAL A 252 -3.46 2.53 6.14
N SER A 253 -4.51 3.07 6.74
CA SER A 253 -4.51 3.46 8.16
C SER A 253 -4.50 2.26 9.09
N ASP A 254 -5.30 1.24 8.78
CA ASP A 254 -5.37 0.01 9.56
C ASP A 254 -4.04 -0.75 9.50
N LEU A 255 -3.46 -0.90 8.31
CA LEU A 255 -2.19 -1.60 8.11
C LEU A 255 -0.99 -0.81 8.66
N HIS A 256 -0.96 0.53 8.53
CA HIS A 256 0.08 1.34 9.15
C HIS A 256 0.13 1.13 10.66
N ARG A 257 -1.03 1.17 11.33
CA ARG A 257 -1.10 0.90 12.77
C ARG A 257 -0.60 -0.50 13.12
N ASN A 258 -1.04 -1.53 12.37
CA ASN A 258 -0.67 -2.91 12.63
C ASN A 258 0.82 -3.18 12.33
N LEU A 259 1.39 -2.53 11.33
CA LEU A 259 2.83 -2.59 11.03
C LEU A 259 3.68 -2.07 12.21
N ILE A 260 3.24 -0.97 12.84
CA ILE A 260 3.99 -0.33 13.94
C ILE A 260 3.74 -0.99 15.30
N LYS A 261 2.51 -1.42 15.58
CA LYS A 261 2.11 -1.91 16.90
C LYS A 261 1.97 -3.43 16.99
N GLY A 262 2.07 -4.13 15.88
CA GLY A 262 1.67 -5.51 15.76
C GLY A 262 0.14 -5.65 15.69
N GLY A 263 -0.30 -6.66 14.97
CA GLY A 263 -1.71 -6.95 14.76
C GLY A 263 -1.95 -7.72 13.48
N ILE A 264 -3.19 -8.05 13.23
CA ILE A 264 -3.65 -8.71 12.01
C ILE A 264 -4.76 -7.89 11.35
N PHE A 265 -4.66 -7.71 10.05
CA PHE A 265 -5.72 -7.16 9.21
C PHE A 265 -6.30 -8.29 8.36
N MET A 266 -7.62 -8.39 8.36
CA MET A 266 -8.35 -9.43 7.64
C MET A 266 -9.40 -8.78 6.73
N TYR A 267 -9.29 -9.09 5.44
CA TYR A 267 -10.30 -8.74 4.43
C TYR A 267 -10.74 -9.99 3.68
N PRO A 268 -11.56 -10.85 4.34
CA PRO A 268 -11.99 -12.12 3.77
C PRO A 268 -12.96 -11.93 2.61
N ALA A 269 -13.16 -12.99 1.83
CA ALA A 269 -14.29 -13.10 0.92
C ALA A 269 -15.62 -13.06 1.69
N THR A 270 -16.65 -12.57 1.03
CA THR A 270 -18.04 -12.67 1.46
C THR A 270 -18.83 -13.45 0.42
N LYS A 271 -20.04 -13.90 0.78
CA LYS A 271 -20.93 -14.61 -0.16
C LYS A 271 -21.19 -13.80 -1.43
N ASP A 272 -21.30 -12.47 -1.29
CA ASP A 272 -21.54 -11.55 -2.40
C ASP A 272 -20.26 -11.23 -3.19
N LYS A 273 -19.08 -11.40 -2.58
CA LYS A 273 -17.77 -11.13 -3.18
C LYS A 273 -16.81 -12.30 -2.94
N PRO A 274 -17.02 -13.44 -3.62
CA PRO A 274 -16.26 -14.68 -3.34
C PRO A 274 -14.78 -14.59 -3.76
N LYS A 275 -14.42 -13.64 -4.63
CA LYS A 275 -13.03 -13.36 -5.02
C LYS A 275 -12.33 -12.33 -4.12
N GLY A 276 -13.03 -11.83 -3.09
CA GLY A 276 -12.58 -10.69 -2.30
C GLY A 276 -12.96 -9.34 -2.93
N LYS A 277 -12.61 -8.24 -2.26
CA LYS A 277 -12.88 -6.87 -2.75
C LYS A 277 -11.59 -6.15 -3.14
N LEU A 278 -10.50 -6.39 -2.41
CA LEU A 278 -9.22 -5.67 -2.61
C LEU A 278 -8.59 -6.05 -3.96
N ARG A 279 -7.81 -5.13 -4.54
CA ARG A 279 -7.11 -5.36 -5.81
C ARG A 279 -5.71 -5.91 -5.54
N LEU A 280 -5.40 -7.01 -6.25
CA LEU A 280 -4.12 -7.70 -6.04
C LEU A 280 -2.92 -6.78 -6.31
N LEU A 281 -2.94 -6.06 -7.44
CA LEU A 281 -1.78 -5.31 -7.92
C LEU A 281 -1.60 -3.95 -7.23
N TYR A 282 -2.70 -3.29 -6.88
CA TYR A 282 -2.66 -1.91 -6.37
C TYR A 282 -2.63 -1.84 -4.85
N GLU A 283 -3.18 -2.85 -4.16
CA GLU A 283 -3.35 -2.85 -2.71
C GLU A 283 -2.64 -4.05 -2.05
N CYS A 284 -2.99 -5.31 -2.44
CA CYS A 284 -2.51 -6.50 -1.73
C CYS A 284 -1.00 -6.71 -1.89
N ASN A 285 -0.48 -6.65 -3.13
CA ASN A 285 0.94 -6.86 -3.42
C ASN A 285 1.86 -5.85 -2.73
N PRO A 286 1.62 -4.50 -2.84
CA PRO A 286 2.46 -3.54 -2.16
C PRO A 286 2.49 -3.74 -0.65
N PHE A 287 1.33 -3.93 0.00
CA PHE A 287 1.31 -4.14 1.44
C PHE A 287 1.91 -5.49 1.87
N ALA A 288 1.68 -6.56 1.09
CA ALA A 288 2.33 -7.85 1.35
C ALA A 288 3.85 -7.72 1.30
N PHE A 289 4.40 -7.00 0.32
CA PHE A 289 5.83 -6.75 0.22
C PHE A 289 6.37 -5.98 1.42
N ILE A 290 5.70 -4.89 1.81
CA ILE A 290 6.11 -4.07 2.96
C ILE A 290 6.09 -4.87 4.26
N VAL A 291 4.98 -5.57 4.53
CA VAL A 291 4.79 -6.30 5.79
C VAL A 291 5.75 -7.50 5.87
N GLU A 292 5.98 -8.24 4.78
CA GLU A 292 6.91 -9.37 4.79
C GLU A 292 8.38 -8.92 4.92
N VAL A 293 8.77 -7.82 4.28
CA VAL A 293 10.11 -7.22 4.49
C VAL A 293 10.29 -6.76 5.93
N ALA A 294 9.22 -6.33 6.59
CA ALA A 294 9.24 -5.98 8.02
C ALA A 294 9.18 -7.21 8.96
N GLY A 295 9.10 -8.44 8.45
CA GLY A 295 9.07 -9.65 9.25
C GLY A 295 7.68 -10.24 9.54
N GLY A 296 6.62 -9.67 8.96
CA GLY A 296 5.26 -10.21 9.02
C GLY A 296 4.95 -11.24 7.93
N LYS A 297 3.67 -11.54 7.70
CA LYS A 297 3.17 -12.48 6.69
C LYS A 297 1.93 -11.94 5.99
N ALA A 298 1.71 -12.40 4.73
CA ALA A 298 0.51 -12.09 3.96
C ALA A 298 0.05 -13.28 3.11
N THR A 299 -1.25 -13.62 3.18
CA THR A 299 -1.87 -14.71 2.39
C THR A 299 -3.27 -14.32 1.93
N ASN A 300 -3.75 -14.97 0.88
CA ASN A 300 -5.17 -14.90 0.52
C ASN A 300 -6.02 -15.99 1.21
N GLY A 301 -5.42 -16.74 2.14
CA GLY A 301 -6.01 -17.88 2.81
C GLY A 301 -5.63 -19.24 2.21
N LYS A 302 -5.08 -19.25 0.99
CA LYS A 302 -4.65 -20.46 0.28
C LYS A 302 -3.19 -20.41 -0.11
N VAL A 303 -2.75 -19.27 -0.63
CA VAL A 303 -1.38 -19.06 -1.10
C VAL A 303 -0.86 -17.70 -0.61
N ARG A 304 0.44 -17.58 -0.52
CA ARG A 304 1.11 -16.32 -0.19
C ARG A 304 0.80 -15.27 -1.26
N ILE A 305 0.46 -14.05 -0.84
CA ILE A 305 0.07 -12.97 -1.77
C ILE A 305 1.15 -12.72 -2.82
N LEU A 306 2.42 -12.64 -2.43
CA LEU A 306 3.51 -12.30 -3.34
C LEU A 306 3.79 -13.35 -4.41
N ASP A 307 3.29 -14.58 -4.25
CA ASP A 307 3.48 -15.68 -5.20
C ASP A 307 2.35 -15.78 -6.23
N ILE A 308 1.27 -14.99 -6.06
CA ILE A 308 0.15 -14.97 -7.02
C ILE A 308 0.61 -14.29 -8.30
N VAL A 309 0.53 -15.02 -9.42
CA VAL A 309 0.74 -14.46 -10.75
C VAL A 309 -0.57 -13.84 -11.22
N PRO A 310 -0.63 -12.51 -11.41
CA PRO A 310 -1.86 -11.85 -11.84
C PRO A 310 -2.20 -12.19 -13.29
N THR A 311 -3.49 -12.32 -13.58
CA THR A 311 -4.01 -12.59 -14.92
C THR A 311 -4.69 -11.38 -15.55
N GLU A 312 -5.04 -10.39 -14.72
CA GLU A 312 -5.69 -9.15 -15.13
C GLU A 312 -5.26 -7.98 -14.22
N LEU A 313 -5.30 -6.75 -14.73
CA LEU A 313 -4.85 -5.55 -14.01
C LEU A 313 -5.68 -5.30 -12.73
N HIS A 314 -6.98 -5.50 -12.82
CA HIS A 314 -7.90 -5.28 -11.69
C HIS A 314 -8.29 -6.57 -10.98
N GLN A 315 -7.42 -7.59 -11.03
CA GLN A 315 -7.63 -8.85 -10.31
C GLN A 315 -7.87 -8.59 -8.82
N ARG A 316 -8.95 -9.17 -8.31
CA ARG A 316 -9.31 -9.07 -6.89
C ARG A 316 -8.72 -10.24 -6.09
N SER A 317 -8.52 -10.00 -4.81
CA SER A 317 -8.04 -11.00 -3.86
C SER A 317 -8.63 -10.76 -2.47
N THR A 318 -8.76 -11.84 -1.70
CA THR A 318 -8.84 -11.77 -0.24
C THR A 318 -7.47 -11.44 0.32
N LEU A 319 -7.44 -10.89 1.53
CA LEU A 319 -6.19 -10.55 2.19
C LEU A 319 -6.25 -10.82 3.69
N PHE A 320 -5.27 -11.58 4.17
CA PHE A 320 -4.93 -11.74 5.57
C PHE A 320 -3.46 -11.34 5.72
N ILE A 321 -3.16 -10.37 6.59
CA ILE A 321 -1.83 -9.76 6.65
C ILE A 321 -1.54 -9.19 8.04
N GLY A 322 -0.31 -9.36 8.52
CA GLY A 322 0.09 -8.79 9.80
C GLY A 322 1.25 -9.49 10.47
N SER A 323 1.25 -9.44 11.80
CA SER A 323 2.24 -10.07 12.67
C SER A 323 2.36 -11.56 12.43
N LYS A 324 3.60 -12.04 12.27
CA LYS A 324 3.89 -13.43 11.86
C LYS A 324 3.18 -14.45 12.74
N GLY A 325 3.30 -14.35 14.06
CA GLY A 325 2.68 -15.32 14.98
C GLY A 325 1.16 -15.30 14.95
N MET A 326 0.52 -14.13 14.76
CA MET A 326 -0.95 -14.04 14.60
C MET A 326 -1.40 -14.62 13.26
N MET A 327 -0.60 -14.46 12.20
CA MET A 327 -0.88 -15.05 10.89
C MET A 327 -0.76 -16.57 10.94
N GLU A 328 0.25 -17.12 11.62
CA GLU A 328 0.41 -18.57 11.80
C GLU A 328 -0.72 -19.17 12.63
N GLU A 329 -1.22 -18.43 13.64
CA GLU A 329 -2.41 -18.81 14.39
C GLU A 329 -3.65 -18.88 13.45
N LEU A 330 -3.91 -17.84 12.65
CA LEU A 330 -5.00 -17.84 11.68
C LEU A 330 -4.89 -18.99 10.66
N GLU A 331 -3.71 -19.19 10.08
CA GLU A 331 -3.46 -20.24 9.07
C GLU A 331 -3.80 -21.63 9.62
N SER A 332 -3.61 -21.88 10.94
CA SER A 332 -4.00 -23.14 11.58
C SER A 332 -5.52 -23.38 11.56
N PHE A 333 -6.34 -22.33 11.54
CA PHE A 333 -7.79 -22.43 11.37
C PHE A 333 -8.17 -22.69 9.92
N LEU A 334 -7.55 -21.95 8.99
CA LEU A 334 -7.83 -22.08 7.56
C LEU A 334 -7.49 -23.47 7.00
N GLN A 335 -6.51 -24.16 7.58
CA GLN A 335 -6.10 -25.50 7.16
C GLN A 335 -7.04 -26.62 7.66
N ARG A 336 -7.76 -26.43 8.77
CA ARG A 336 -8.63 -27.46 9.36
C ARG A 336 -9.83 -27.86 8.50
N GLU A 337 -10.27 -27.01 7.60
CA GLU A 337 -11.40 -27.28 6.70
C GLU A 337 -10.98 -28.06 5.43
N ASN A 338 -9.68 -28.13 5.16
CA ASN A 338 -9.13 -28.86 4.00
C ASN A 338 -8.64 -30.28 4.35
N ALA A 339 -8.79 -30.71 5.61
CA ALA A 339 -8.45 -32.03 6.12
C ALA A 339 -9.72 -32.84 6.41
#